data_458e757a090b851df7ed57d5c941564e
#
_entry.id   458e757a090b851df7ed57d5c941564e
#
_cell.length_a   1.000
_cell.length_b   1.000
_cell.length_c   1.000
_cell.angle_alpha   90.00
_cell.angle_beta   90.00
_cell.angle_gamma   90.00
#
_symmetry.space_group_name_H-M   'P 1'
#
loop_
_entity.id
_entity.type
_entity.pdbx_description
1 polymer ?
#
loop_
_entity_poly.entity_id
_entity_poly.type
_entity_poly.pdbx_seq_one_letter_code
_entity_poly.pdbx_strand_id
1 'polypeptide(L)'
;MEKFINNAPFALVLIFLVMGFVLLIKGADFFVEGSSSVAKRLHVPSIIIGLTIVAMGTSLPETAVSVSASLTGNNELAVSNVVGSNIFNLMVVIGVCAMIATVNVAEETIKRDIPISLVCAGFLLLLGIVGLGDKEGMILGHFDGIIFLCAYAVYIFHLIKTALKASKEDGKVEIEGGSDEDIKLVSVPMSILFIVGGAIAIAIGGDMTVDAASRIAGDLGMSQTLIGLIIVSIGTSLPELVTSIVAARKNEVGMALGNAIGSNVFNIFMVLGIASAISPITIVAENIIDLCVLIVFTVCVWIFAGTKRKIGRMEGSCMVALYASYVVYIMIR
;
A
#
# COMPACT_ATOMS: atom_id res chain seq x y z
N MET A 1 -17.43 13.82 3.36
CA MET A 1 -17.61 14.26 1.96
C MET A 1 -18.71 13.46 1.30
N GLU A 2 -18.85 12.20 1.61
CA GLU A 2 -19.84 11.25 1.11
C GLU A 2 -21.29 11.78 1.12
N LYS A 3 -21.79 12.28 2.27
CA LYS A 3 -23.18 12.83 2.36
C LYS A 3 -23.43 13.98 1.39
N PHE A 4 -22.42 14.78 1.08
CA PHE A 4 -22.55 15.90 0.15
C PHE A 4 -22.59 15.38 -1.30
N ILE A 5 -21.71 14.48 -1.66
CA ILE A 5 -21.63 13.88 -3.01
C ILE A 5 -22.90 13.07 -3.31
N ASN A 6 -23.42 12.32 -2.34
CA ASN A 6 -24.63 11.53 -2.51
C ASN A 6 -25.90 12.37 -2.79
N ASN A 7 -25.93 13.62 -2.33
CA ASN A 7 -27.03 14.55 -2.59
C ASN A 7 -26.77 15.54 -3.74
N ALA A 8 -25.59 15.49 -4.36
CA ALA A 8 -25.19 16.41 -5.40
C ALA A 8 -25.83 16.06 -6.76
N PRO A 9 -26.10 17.05 -7.63
CA PRO A 9 -26.44 16.79 -9.03
C PRO A 9 -25.34 15.99 -9.73
N PHE A 10 -25.71 15.11 -10.66
CA PHE A 10 -24.77 14.22 -11.37
C PHE A 10 -23.58 14.96 -12.00
N ALA A 11 -23.83 16.13 -12.61
CA ALA A 11 -22.76 16.97 -13.15
C ALA A 11 -21.71 17.38 -12.09
N LEU A 12 -22.16 17.67 -10.87
CA LEU A 12 -21.28 18.03 -9.76
C LEU A 12 -20.48 16.80 -9.27
N VAL A 13 -21.08 15.61 -9.28
CA VAL A 13 -20.38 14.35 -8.97
C VAL A 13 -19.23 14.09 -9.95
N LEU A 14 -19.45 14.33 -11.24
CA LEU A 14 -18.38 14.24 -12.25
C LEU A 14 -17.25 15.26 -12.00
N ILE A 15 -17.59 16.48 -11.58
CA ILE A 15 -16.60 17.49 -11.22
C ILE A 15 -15.77 16.99 -10.02
N PHE A 16 -16.41 16.42 -8.99
CA PHE A 16 -15.70 15.84 -7.83
C PHE A 16 -14.80 14.68 -8.24
N LEU A 17 -15.24 13.79 -9.13
CA LEU A 17 -14.42 12.71 -9.67
C LEU A 17 -13.15 13.24 -10.35
N VAL A 18 -13.29 14.22 -11.24
CA VAL A 18 -12.15 14.84 -11.93
C VAL A 18 -11.23 15.56 -10.95
N MET A 19 -11.80 16.33 -10.00
CA MET A 19 -11.01 17.01 -8.96
C MET A 19 -10.27 16.00 -8.07
N GLY A 20 -10.89 14.89 -7.71
CA GLY A 20 -10.28 13.80 -6.97
C GLY A 20 -9.05 13.25 -7.69
N PHE A 21 -9.17 12.94 -8.98
CA PHE A 21 -8.01 12.49 -9.78
C PHE A 21 -6.92 13.55 -9.90
N VAL A 22 -7.28 14.82 -10.08
CA VAL A 22 -6.29 15.92 -10.12
C VAL A 22 -5.54 16.02 -8.81
N LEU A 23 -6.24 15.95 -7.67
CA LEU A 23 -5.61 15.97 -6.34
C LEU A 23 -4.71 14.75 -6.13
N LEU A 24 -5.16 13.55 -6.50
CA LEU A 24 -4.35 12.34 -6.44
C LEU A 24 -3.05 12.48 -7.24
N ILE A 25 -3.14 12.86 -8.51
CA ILE A 25 -1.99 12.94 -9.40
C ILE A 25 -1.03 14.06 -8.96
N LYS A 26 -1.54 15.27 -8.68
CA LYS A 26 -0.70 16.39 -8.23
C LYS A 26 -0.16 16.20 -6.84
N GLY A 27 -0.97 15.63 -5.94
CA GLY A 27 -0.52 15.23 -4.61
C GLY A 27 0.64 14.24 -4.69
N ALA A 28 0.51 13.21 -5.53
CA ALA A 28 1.58 12.23 -5.76
C ALA A 28 2.83 12.85 -6.39
N ASP A 29 2.68 13.79 -7.33
CA ASP A 29 3.82 14.52 -7.90
C ASP A 29 4.65 15.24 -6.84
N PHE A 30 4.00 16.00 -5.94
CA PHE A 30 4.66 16.71 -4.85
C PHE A 30 5.21 15.73 -3.81
N PHE A 31 4.44 14.71 -3.46
CA PHE A 31 4.84 13.73 -2.47
C PHE A 31 6.11 12.96 -2.88
N VAL A 32 6.16 12.49 -4.12
CA VAL A 32 7.35 11.82 -4.69
C VAL A 32 8.53 12.76 -4.78
N GLU A 33 8.32 14.01 -5.25
CA GLU A 33 9.40 15.00 -5.38
C GLU A 33 10.00 15.37 -4.02
N GLY A 34 9.16 15.60 -3.00
CA GLY A 34 9.60 15.84 -1.63
C GLY A 34 10.36 14.65 -1.03
N SER A 35 9.81 13.44 -1.22
CA SER A 35 10.40 12.20 -0.72
C SER A 35 11.73 11.87 -1.39
N SER A 36 11.84 12.02 -2.71
CA SER A 36 13.09 11.84 -3.46
C SER A 36 14.14 12.86 -3.07
N SER A 37 13.74 14.12 -2.82
CA SER A 37 14.65 15.17 -2.34
C SER A 37 15.21 14.84 -0.96
N VAL A 38 14.39 14.28 -0.05
CA VAL A 38 14.85 13.81 1.26
C VAL A 38 15.81 12.63 1.10
N ALA A 39 15.47 11.64 0.27
CA ALA A 39 16.32 10.47 0.00
C ALA A 39 17.73 10.90 -0.44
N LYS A 40 17.81 11.77 -1.45
CA LYS A 40 19.08 12.28 -1.98
C LYS A 40 19.88 13.07 -0.94
N ARG A 41 19.22 13.93 -0.14
CA ARG A 41 19.90 14.72 0.91
C ARG A 41 20.45 13.89 2.05
N LEU A 42 19.74 12.83 2.41
CA LEU A 42 20.17 11.90 3.45
C LEU A 42 21.11 10.82 2.93
N HIS A 43 21.37 10.78 1.62
CA HIS A 43 22.15 9.74 0.96
C HIS A 43 21.58 8.33 1.28
N VAL A 44 20.27 8.22 1.22
CA VAL A 44 19.52 6.99 1.50
C VAL A 44 18.90 6.47 0.21
N PRO A 45 19.00 5.17 -0.09
CA PRO A 45 18.33 4.59 -1.24
C PRO A 45 16.83 4.90 -1.27
N SER A 46 16.30 5.28 -2.43
CA SER A 46 14.89 5.70 -2.58
C SER A 46 13.90 4.61 -2.17
N ILE A 47 14.29 3.35 -2.26
CA ILE A 47 13.48 2.22 -1.79
C ILE A 47 13.22 2.28 -0.28
N ILE A 48 14.17 2.71 0.55
CA ILE A 48 13.97 2.83 2.00
C ILE A 48 12.94 3.93 2.31
N ILE A 49 12.98 5.03 1.57
CA ILE A 49 11.95 6.08 1.70
C ILE A 49 10.60 5.55 1.23
N GLY A 50 10.58 4.73 0.17
CA GLY A 50 9.39 4.02 -0.27
C GLY A 50 8.81 3.11 0.81
N LEU A 51 9.64 2.27 1.42
CA LEU A 51 9.28 1.34 2.51
C LEU A 51 8.81 2.04 3.80
N THR A 52 9.06 3.33 3.95
CA THR A 52 8.76 4.09 5.17
C THR A 52 7.81 5.24 4.91
N ILE A 53 8.33 6.43 4.58
CA ILE A 53 7.56 7.68 4.48
C ILE A 53 6.43 7.54 3.44
N VAL A 54 6.74 6.97 2.27
CA VAL A 54 5.77 6.87 1.18
C VAL A 54 4.69 5.85 1.54
N ALA A 55 5.08 4.66 1.98
CA ALA A 55 4.13 3.62 2.40
C ALA A 55 3.20 4.08 3.54
N MET A 56 3.76 4.71 4.57
CA MET A 56 2.96 5.25 5.69
C MET A 56 1.98 6.33 5.23
N GLY A 57 2.43 7.23 4.33
CA GLY A 57 1.61 8.34 3.86
C GLY A 57 0.46 7.90 2.96
N THR A 58 0.69 6.93 2.09
CA THR A 58 -0.34 6.43 1.17
C THR A 58 -1.34 5.50 1.85
N SER A 59 -0.93 4.74 2.88
CA SER A 59 -1.80 3.82 3.63
C SER A 59 -2.58 4.49 4.78
N LEU A 60 -2.65 5.82 4.82
CA LEU A 60 -3.52 6.54 5.77
C LEU A 60 -5.01 6.22 5.58
N PRO A 61 -5.56 6.13 4.36
CA PRO A 61 -6.95 5.74 4.14
C PRO A 61 -7.26 4.34 4.68
N GLU A 62 -6.40 3.35 4.40
CA GLU A 62 -6.55 2.00 4.95
C GLU A 62 -6.58 2.01 6.47
N THR A 63 -5.71 2.82 7.09
CA THR A 63 -5.69 3.00 8.55
C THR A 63 -7.01 3.56 9.04
N ALA A 64 -7.51 4.60 8.41
CA ALA A 64 -8.77 5.25 8.78
C ALA A 64 -9.96 4.28 8.68
N VAL A 65 -10.06 3.53 7.58
CA VAL A 65 -11.13 2.55 7.35
C VAL A 65 -11.06 1.42 8.38
N SER A 66 -9.88 0.82 8.58
CA SER A 66 -9.72 -0.34 9.47
C SER A 66 -9.90 0.04 10.95
N VAL A 67 -9.39 1.20 11.38
CA VAL A 67 -9.60 1.71 12.74
C VAL A 67 -11.06 2.08 12.97
N SER A 68 -11.72 2.74 12.02
CA SER A 68 -13.15 3.05 12.10
C SER A 68 -14.00 1.78 12.18
N ALA A 69 -13.68 0.76 11.39
CA ALA A 69 -14.34 -0.54 11.43
C ALA A 69 -14.25 -1.17 12.83
N SER A 70 -13.05 -1.16 13.43
CA SER A 70 -12.82 -1.69 14.78
C SER A 70 -13.56 -0.90 15.86
N LEU A 71 -13.63 0.43 15.76
CA LEU A 71 -14.38 1.29 16.70
C LEU A 71 -15.89 1.09 16.61
N THR A 72 -16.41 0.70 15.44
CA THR A 72 -17.84 0.46 15.20
C THR A 72 -18.26 -1.00 15.37
N GLY A 73 -17.33 -1.89 15.72
CA GLY A 73 -17.60 -3.32 15.89
C GLY A 73 -17.72 -4.11 14.58
N ASN A 74 -17.38 -3.52 13.44
CA ASN A 74 -17.37 -4.19 12.13
C ASN A 74 -15.95 -4.73 11.82
N ASN A 75 -15.44 -5.55 12.72
CA ASN A 75 -14.03 -5.91 12.78
C ASN A 75 -13.56 -6.77 11.60
N GLU A 76 -14.43 -7.57 10.99
CA GLU A 76 -14.11 -8.39 9.80
C GLU A 76 -13.69 -7.53 8.59
N LEU A 77 -14.25 -6.32 8.49
CA LEU A 77 -13.89 -5.38 7.44
C LEU A 77 -12.42 -4.95 7.53
N ALA A 78 -11.84 -4.84 8.73
CA ALA A 78 -10.45 -4.43 8.91
C ALA A 78 -9.47 -5.44 8.28
N VAL A 79 -9.68 -6.75 8.50
CA VAL A 79 -8.83 -7.79 7.90
C VAL A 79 -9.02 -7.85 6.39
N SER A 80 -10.27 -7.85 5.93
CA SER A 80 -10.58 -7.90 4.50
C SER A 80 -9.99 -6.71 3.75
N ASN A 81 -10.07 -5.50 4.32
CA ASN A 81 -9.46 -4.30 3.76
C ASN A 81 -7.93 -4.44 3.65
N VAL A 82 -7.27 -4.83 4.75
CA VAL A 82 -5.79 -4.98 4.78
C VAL A 82 -5.30 -6.06 3.83
N VAL A 83 -5.91 -7.23 3.83
CA VAL A 83 -5.50 -8.34 2.96
C VAL A 83 -5.77 -8.01 1.49
N GLY A 84 -6.92 -7.42 1.19
CA GLY A 84 -7.28 -6.98 -0.16
C GLY A 84 -6.32 -5.93 -0.71
N SER A 85 -6.01 -4.88 0.09
CA SER A 85 -5.02 -3.85 -0.25
C SER A 85 -3.64 -4.44 -0.48
N ASN A 86 -3.21 -5.41 0.34
CA ASN A 86 -1.91 -6.05 0.20
C ASN A 86 -1.81 -6.88 -1.09
N ILE A 87 -2.87 -7.61 -1.46
CA ILE A 87 -2.94 -8.34 -2.73
C ILE A 87 -2.91 -7.34 -3.91
N PHE A 88 -3.65 -6.24 -3.82
CA PHE A 88 -3.66 -5.18 -4.82
C PHE A 88 -2.28 -4.54 -5.00
N ASN A 89 -1.61 -4.20 -3.90
CA ASN A 89 -0.27 -3.62 -3.92
C ASN A 89 0.75 -4.53 -4.61
N LEU A 90 0.75 -5.83 -4.31
CA LEU A 90 1.66 -6.77 -4.94
C LEU A 90 1.37 -6.95 -6.43
N MET A 91 0.11 -7.18 -6.78
CA MET A 91 -0.24 -7.61 -8.12
C MET A 91 -0.56 -6.47 -9.07
N VAL A 92 -1.24 -5.43 -8.61
CA VAL A 92 -1.62 -4.31 -9.47
C VAL A 92 -0.60 -3.19 -9.40
N VAL A 93 -0.21 -2.74 -8.21
CA VAL A 93 0.71 -1.60 -8.10
C VAL A 93 2.07 -1.95 -8.70
N ILE A 94 2.70 -3.05 -8.27
CA ILE A 94 4.00 -3.49 -8.85
C ILE A 94 3.82 -3.88 -10.32
N GLY A 95 2.74 -4.61 -10.65
CA GLY A 95 2.46 -5.05 -12.02
C GLY A 95 2.33 -3.90 -13.01
N VAL A 96 1.54 -2.87 -12.67
CA VAL A 96 1.36 -1.68 -13.52
C VAL A 96 2.67 -0.89 -13.61
N CYS A 97 3.40 -0.71 -12.52
CA CYS A 97 4.72 -0.06 -12.56
C CYS A 97 5.67 -0.80 -13.50
N ALA A 98 5.70 -2.14 -13.45
CA ALA A 98 6.55 -2.97 -14.32
C ALA A 98 6.13 -2.91 -15.80
N MET A 99 4.86 -2.65 -16.09
CA MET A 99 4.38 -2.40 -17.46
C MET A 99 4.82 -1.03 -18.00
N ILE A 100 4.91 -0.02 -17.12
CA ILE A 100 5.33 1.35 -17.48
C ILE A 100 6.85 1.41 -17.63
N ALA A 101 7.57 0.95 -16.62
CA ALA A 101 9.02 0.95 -16.58
C ALA A 101 9.52 -0.38 -16.00
N THR A 102 10.59 -0.95 -16.57
CA THR A 102 11.19 -2.16 -15.98
C THR A 102 11.62 -1.87 -14.56
N VAL A 103 11.10 -2.64 -13.60
CA VAL A 103 11.43 -2.50 -12.18
C VAL A 103 12.70 -3.31 -11.91
N ASN A 104 13.83 -2.63 -11.78
CA ASN A 104 15.07 -3.25 -11.31
C ASN A 104 14.93 -3.53 -9.81
N VAL A 105 15.25 -4.74 -9.39
CA VAL A 105 15.09 -5.17 -8.00
C VAL A 105 16.47 -5.42 -7.39
N ALA A 106 16.83 -4.61 -6.38
CA ALA A 106 18.07 -4.75 -5.66
C ALA A 106 18.16 -6.12 -4.95
N GLU A 107 19.37 -6.63 -4.79
CA GLU A 107 19.60 -7.92 -4.13
C GLU A 107 19.10 -7.92 -2.68
N GLU A 108 19.25 -6.80 -1.98
CA GLU A 108 18.73 -6.59 -0.64
C GLU A 108 17.22 -6.73 -0.59
N THR A 109 16.50 -6.20 -1.56
CA THR A 109 15.04 -6.31 -1.65
C THR A 109 14.59 -7.75 -1.84
N ILE A 110 15.29 -8.52 -2.69
CA ILE A 110 15.01 -9.94 -2.91
C ILE A 110 15.29 -10.77 -1.66
N LYS A 111 16.37 -10.44 -0.93
CA LYS A 111 16.82 -11.22 0.23
C LYS A 111 16.24 -10.76 1.55
N ARG A 112 15.72 -9.55 1.65
CA ARG A 112 15.23 -8.93 2.89
C ARG A 112 13.78 -8.48 2.80
N ASP A 113 13.45 -7.53 1.87
CA ASP A 113 12.19 -6.82 1.96
C ASP A 113 10.99 -7.69 1.53
N ILE A 114 11.12 -8.43 0.42
CA ILE A 114 10.07 -9.37 -0.02
C ILE A 114 9.91 -10.53 0.98
N PRO A 115 10.98 -11.19 1.47
CA PRO A 115 10.86 -12.17 2.55
C PRO A 115 10.24 -11.64 3.83
N ILE A 116 10.52 -10.40 4.26
CA ILE A 116 9.85 -9.78 5.41
C ILE A 116 8.34 -9.67 5.14
N SER A 117 7.92 -9.18 3.98
CA SER A 117 6.49 -9.11 3.62
C SER A 117 5.82 -10.50 3.64
N LEU A 118 6.51 -11.52 3.16
CA LEU A 118 6.05 -12.92 3.24
C LEU A 118 5.90 -13.41 4.69
N VAL A 119 6.90 -13.13 5.54
CA VAL A 119 6.86 -13.46 6.97
C VAL A 119 5.72 -12.73 7.66
N CYS A 120 5.45 -11.44 7.33
CA CYS A 120 4.32 -10.69 7.88
C CYS A 120 2.98 -11.37 7.55
N ALA A 121 2.77 -11.76 6.28
CA ALA A 121 1.56 -12.46 5.86
C ALA A 121 1.43 -13.85 6.54
N GLY A 122 2.53 -14.60 6.64
CA GLY A 122 2.56 -15.88 7.34
C GLY A 122 2.32 -15.74 8.83
N PHE A 123 2.83 -14.67 9.45
CA PHE A 123 2.63 -14.38 10.87
C PHE A 123 1.18 -13.99 11.17
N LEU A 124 0.56 -13.19 10.29
CA LEU A 124 -0.87 -12.89 10.37
C LEU A 124 -1.71 -14.15 10.25
N LEU A 125 -1.39 -15.04 9.29
CA LEU A 125 -2.08 -16.32 9.14
C LEU A 125 -1.93 -17.21 10.38
N LEU A 126 -0.71 -17.29 10.93
CA LEU A 126 -0.43 -18.09 12.13
C LEU A 126 -1.24 -17.59 13.33
N LEU A 127 -1.17 -16.31 13.65
CA LEU A 127 -1.90 -15.71 14.77
C LEU A 127 -3.42 -15.79 14.54
N GLY A 128 -3.88 -15.59 13.29
CA GLY A 128 -5.29 -15.71 12.93
C GLY A 128 -5.86 -17.11 13.13
N ILE A 129 -5.05 -18.17 12.98
CA ILE A 129 -5.48 -19.56 13.22
C ILE A 129 -5.34 -19.96 14.70
N VAL A 130 -4.23 -19.56 15.34
CA VAL A 130 -3.88 -20.05 16.69
C VAL A 130 -4.54 -19.19 17.78
N GLY A 131 -4.68 -17.88 17.57
CA GLY A 131 -5.18 -16.90 18.53
C GLY A 131 -4.40 -16.93 19.85
N LEU A 132 -3.54 -15.95 20.10
CA LEU A 132 -2.81 -15.88 21.38
C LEU A 132 -3.70 -15.20 22.44
N GLY A 133 -4.32 -16.00 23.27
CA GLY A 133 -5.08 -15.51 24.43
C GLY A 133 -6.59 -15.74 24.40
N ASP A 134 -7.17 -16.10 23.28
CA ASP A 134 -8.58 -16.47 23.19
C ASP A 134 -8.77 -17.97 22.99
N LYS A 135 -9.66 -18.57 23.81
CA LYS A 135 -9.94 -20.01 23.79
C LYS A 135 -10.78 -20.45 22.58
N GLU A 136 -11.33 -19.50 21.82
CA GLU A 136 -12.26 -19.80 20.72
C GLU A 136 -11.59 -19.91 19.36
N GLY A 137 -10.27 -19.61 19.24
CA GLY A 137 -9.51 -19.66 17.98
C GLY A 137 -10.02 -18.69 16.90
N MET A 138 -9.21 -18.41 15.89
CA MET A 138 -9.56 -17.52 14.76
C MET A 138 -9.92 -16.08 15.17
N ILE A 139 -9.35 -15.59 16.28
CA ILE A 139 -9.52 -14.21 16.76
C ILE A 139 -8.15 -13.57 16.93
N LEU A 140 -7.94 -12.41 16.32
CA LEU A 140 -6.81 -11.53 16.65
C LEU A 140 -7.20 -10.68 17.85
N GLY A 141 -6.66 -11.03 19.02
CA GLY A 141 -6.94 -10.34 20.26
C GLY A 141 -6.08 -9.09 20.50
N HIS A 142 -6.30 -8.41 21.61
CA HIS A 142 -5.52 -7.24 22.01
C HIS A 142 -4.02 -7.53 22.10
N PHE A 143 -3.63 -8.72 22.60
CA PHE A 143 -2.23 -9.12 22.70
C PHE A 143 -1.59 -9.28 21.32
N ASP A 144 -2.30 -9.87 20.35
CA ASP A 144 -1.82 -10.01 18.97
C ASP A 144 -1.57 -8.65 18.35
N GLY A 145 -2.48 -7.68 18.62
CA GLY A 145 -2.31 -6.29 18.19
C GLY A 145 -1.05 -5.65 18.76
N ILE A 146 -0.78 -5.82 20.05
CA ILE A 146 0.44 -5.31 20.69
C ILE A 146 1.68 -5.96 20.07
N ILE A 147 1.65 -7.28 19.81
CA ILE A 147 2.75 -7.99 19.17
C ILE A 147 3.02 -7.44 17.77
N PHE A 148 1.98 -7.18 16.97
CA PHE A 148 2.12 -6.56 15.65
C PHE A 148 2.74 -5.16 15.74
N LEU A 149 2.29 -4.32 16.67
CA LEU A 149 2.86 -2.99 16.88
C LEU A 149 4.33 -3.03 17.29
N CYS A 150 4.69 -3.96 18.18
CA CYS A 150 6.08 -4.19 18.56
C CYS A 150 6.93 -4.68 17.37
N ALA A 151 6.39 -5.60 16.55
CA ALA A 151 7.06 -6.08 15.36
C ALA A 151 7.27 -4.94 14.34
N TYR A 152 6.28 -4.05 14.19
CA TYR A 152 6.42 -2.86 13.36
C TYR A 152 7.52 -1.92 13.87
N ALA A 153 7.56 -1.66 15.18
CA ALA A 153 8.59 -0.82 15.78
C ALA A 153 10.01 -1.40 15.54
N VAL A 154 10.17 -2.72 15.67
CA VAL A 154 11.44 -3.41 15.36
C VAL A 154 11.79 -3.28 13.86
N TYR A 155 10.80 -3.45 12.98
CA TYR A 155 10.98 -3.30 11.54
C TYR A 155 11.45 -1.88 11.17
N ILE A 156 10.78 -0.84 11.68
CA ILE A 156 11.16 0.56 11.44
C ILE A 156 12.55 0.85 12.01
N PHE A 157 12.86 0.37 13.22
CA PHE A 157 14.21 0.52 13.79
C PHE A 157 15.28 -0.11 12.90
N HIS A 158 15.00 -1.29 12.34
CA HIS A 158 15.92 -1.96 11.40
C HIS A 158 16.11 -1.13 10.12
N LEU A 159 15.03 -0.58 9.55
CA LEU A 159 15.12 0.27 8.35
C LEU A 159 15.90 1.55 8.62
N ILE A 160 15.67 2.22 9.75
CA ILE A 160 16.43 3.42 10.16
C ILE A 160 17.92 3.08 10.29
N LYS A 161 18.25 1.96 10.94
CA LYS A 161 19.64 1.51 11.06
C LYS A 161 20.28 1.25 9.70
N THR A 162 19.55 0.64 8.78
CA THR A 162 20.01 0.41 7.40
C THR A 162 20.21 1.72 6.65
N ALA A 163 19.29 2.66 6.77
CA ALA A 163 19.40 4.00 6.19
C ALA A 163 20.65 4.74 6.70
N LEU A 164 20.86 4.74 8.02
CA LEU A 164 22.03 5.37 8.65
C LEU A 164 23.36 4.70 8.25
N LYS A 165 23.35 3.39 7.99
CA LYS A 165 24.52 2.67 7.48
C LYS A 165 24.82 3.07 6.04
N ALA A 166 23.80 3.06 5.17
CA ALA A 166 23.93 3.49 3.79
C ALA A 166 24.47 4.91 3.68
N SER A 167 23.92 5.85 4.47
CA SER A 167 24.38 7.24 4.53
C SER A 167 25.84 7.42 4.98
N LYS A 168 26.39 6.50 5.77
CA LYS A 168 27.80 6.56 6.25
C LYS A 168 28.79 5.92 5.29
N GLU A 169 28.38 4.96 4.50
CA GLU A 169 29.22 4.26 3.52
C GLU A 169 29.36 5.04 2.21
N ASP A 170 28.91 6.29 2.19
CA ASP A 170 28.72 7.16 1.05
C ASP A 170 30.01 7.70 0.45
N GLY A 171 30.58 6.93 -0.39
CA GLY A 171 31.63 7.20 -1.36
C GLY A 171 31.63 6.18 -2.48
N LYS A 172 30.77 5.13 -2.41
CA LYS A 172 30.80 3.96 -3.31
C LYS A 172 29.45 3.39 -3.72
N VAL A 173 28.32 3.91 -3.22
CA VAL A 173 27.01 3.40 -3.65
C VAL A 173 26.56 4.21 -4.86
N GLU A 174 26.73 3.66 -6.05
CA GLU A 174 25.98 4.07 -7.23
C GLU A 174 24.50 3.96 -6.85
N ILE A 175 23.77 5.08 -6.94
CA ILE A 175 22.32 5.10 -6.75
C ILE A 175 21.71 4.31 -7.91
N GLU A 176 21.53 3.00 -7.70
CA GLU A 176 20.95 2.13 -8.72
C GLU A 176 19.51 2.61 -9.01
N GLY A 177 19.33 3.22 -10.17
CA GLY A 177 18.02 3.40 -10.79
C GLY A 177 17.55 4.81 -11.10
N GLY A 178 18.23 5.87 -10.66
CA GLY A 178 17.87 7.24 -11.04
C GLY A 178 19.02 7.92 -11.77
N SER A 179 18.81 8.44 -12.98
CA SER A 179 19.75 9.38 -13.59
C SER A 179 19.79 10.63 -12.71
N ASP A 180 20.96 11.00 -12.22
CA ASP A 180 21.19 12.14 -11.31
C ASP A 180 20.71 13.50 -11.86
N GLU A 181 20.33 13.56 -13.13
CA GLU A 181 20.09 14.82 -13.86
C GLU A 181 18.64 15.35 -13.74
N ASP A 182 17.62 14.52 -13.40
CA ASP A 182 16.22 14.93 -13.55
C ASP A 182 15.47 15.34 -12.27
N ILE A 183 16.02 15.13 -11.07
CA ILE A 183 15.32 15.48 -9.83
C ILE A 183 15.86 16.80 -9.28
N LYS A 184 15.03 17.84 -9.33
CA LYS A 184 15.32 19.13 -8.68
C LYS A 184 15.37 18.96 -7.17
N LEU A 185 16.54 19.18 -6.57
CA LEU A 185 16.67 19.20 -5.11
C LEU A 185 15.97 20.44 -4.56
N VAL A 186 14.85 20.23 -3.87
CA VAL A 186 14.15 21.31 -3.13
C VAL A 186 14.71 21.46 -1.73
N SER A 187 14.54 22.65 -1.11
CA SER A 187 15.00 22.88 0.26
C SER A 187 14.31 21.96 1.26
N VAL A 188 14.95 21.68 2.41
CA VAL A 188 14.37 20.78 3.44
C VAL A 188 12.96 21.22 3.88
N PRO A 189 12.70 22.52 4.19
CA PRO A 189 11.34 22.96 4.52
C PRO A 189 10.34 22.71 3.38
N MET A 190 10.77 22.91 2.13
CA MET A 190 9.93 22.66 0.96
C MET A 190 9.70 21.16 0.76
N SER A 191 10.69 20.30 0.99
CA SER A 191 10.52 18.84 0.95
C SER A 191 9.48 18.38 1.96
N ILE A 192 9.54 18.91 3.20
CA ILE A 192 8.53 18.60 4.23
C ILE A 192 7.15 19.08 3.82
N LEU A 193 7.05 20.31 3.29
CA LEU A 193 5.78 20.85 2.79
C LEU A 193 5.21 19.98 1.64
N PHE A 194 6.05 19.52 0.71
CA PHE A 194 5.66 18.66 -0.39
C PHE A 194 5.22 17.28 0.09
N ILE A 195 5.91 16.70 1.08
CA ILE A 195 5.51 15.41 1.66
C ILE A 195 4.17 15.55 2.38
N VAL A 196 4.03 16.49 3.30
CA VAL A 196 2.81 16.64 4.10
C VAL A 196 1.63 17.11 3.23
N GLY A 197 1.84 18.14 2.42
CA GLY A 197 0.81 18.66 1.52
C GLY A 197 0.41 17.66 0.44
N GLY A 198 1.38 16.91 -0.10
CA GLY A 198 1.16 15.84 -1.05
C GLY A 198 0.35 14.70 -0.43
N ALA A 199 0.71 14.23 0.75
CA ALA A 199 -0.03 13.17 1.46
C ALA A 199 -1.49 13.59 1.75
N ILE A 200 -1.71 14.82 2.21
CA ILE A 200 -3.07 15.36 2.43
C ILE A 200 -3.84 15.42 1.11
N ALA A 201 -3.23 15.91 0.04
CA ALA A 201 -3.89 15.98 -1.26
C ALA A 201 -4.24 14.59 -1.81
N ILE A 202 -3.35 13.60 -1.63
CA ILE A 202 -3.58 12.20 -2.00
C ILE A 202 -4.76 11.62 -1.22
N ALA A 203 -4.80 11.81 0.09
CA ALA A 203 -5.88 11.30 0.94
C ALA A 203 -7.23 11.91 0.56
N ILE A 204 -7.32 13.24 0.46
CA ILE A 204 -8.54 13.94 0.06
C ILE A 204 -8.96 13.54 -1.37
N GLY A 205 -8.00 13.46 -2.30
CA GLY A 205 -8.25 13.08 -3.69
C GLY A 205 -8.74 11.64 -3.81
N GLY A 206 -8.19 10.73 -3.00
CA GLY A 206 -8.64 9.34 -2.89
C GLY A 206 -10.09 9.26 -2.44
N ASP A 207 -10.42 9.85 -1.29
CA ASP A 207 -11.78 9.88 -0.75
C ASP A 207 -12.79 10.48 -1.75
N MET A 208 -12.44 11.61 -2.38
CA MET A 208 -13.29 12.23 -3.39
C MET A 208 -13.55 11.32 -4.59
N THR A 209 -12.51 10.61 -5.04
CA THR A 209 -12.61 9.70 -6.19
C THR A 209 -13.49 8.50 -5.85
N VAL A 210 -13.29 7.91 -4.67
CA VAL A 210 -14.07 6.75 -4.19
C VAL A 210 -15.54 7.11 -4.01
N ASP A 211 -15.82 8.21 -3.31
CA ASP A 211 -17.19 8.68 -3.07
C ASP A 211 -17.93 8.96 -4.38
N ALA A 212 -17.28 9.68 -5.31
CA ALA A 212 -17.87 10.00 -6.59
C ALA A 212 -18.06 8.75 -7.49
N ALA A 213 -17.09 7.84 -7.54
CA ALA A 213 -17.19 6.60 -8.29
C ALA A 213 -18.29 5.68 -7.72
N SER A 214 -18.40 5.58 -6.40
CA SER A 214 -19.44 4.82 -5.71
C SER A 214 -20.84 5.36 -6.01
N ARG A 215 -20.99 6.68 -6.01
CA ARG A 215 -22.27 7.34 -6.36
C ARG A 215 -22.64 7.05 -7.83
N ILE A 216 -21.68 7.20 -8.77
CA ILE A 216 -21.93 6.92 -10.20
C ILE A 216 -22.31 5.46 -10.40
N ALA A 217 -21.62 4.53 -9.75
CA ALA A 217 -21.91 3.10 -9.82
C ALA A 217 -23.33 2.77 -9.27
N GLY A 218 -23.71 3.41 -8.17
CA GLY A 218 -25.06 3.31 -7.61
C GLY A 218 -26.13 3.82 -8.58
N ASP A 219 -25.91 4.96 -9.22
CA ASP A 219 -26.82 5.53 -10.22
C ASP A 219 -26.92 4.65 -11.49
N LEU A 220 -25.89 3.86 -11.80
CA LEU A 220 -25.89 2.84 -12.87
C LEU A 220 -26.51 1.50 -12.44
N GLY A 221 -27.01 1.39 -11.21
CA GLY A 221 -27.73 0.22 -10.72
C GLY A 221 -26.84 -0.88 -10.12
N MET A 222 -25.56 -0.60 -9.80
CA MET A 222 -24.73 -1.55 -9.06
C MET A 222 -25.24 -1.69 -7.62
N SER A 223 -25.23 -2.93 -7.11
CA SER A 223 -25.60 -3.19 -5.71
C SER A 223 -24.58 -2.57 -4.74
N GLN A 224 -25.01 -2.19 -3.54
CA GLN A 224 -24.14 -1.65 -2.49
C GLN A 224 -23.01 -2.64 -2.12
N THR A 225 -23.30 -3.94 -2.17
CA THR A 225 -22.29 -4.99 -1.95
C THR A 225 -21.19 -4.95 -3.00
N LEU A 226 -21.54 -4.84 -4.30
CA LEU A 226 -20.55 -4.74 -5.38
C LEU A 226 -19.75 -3.44 -5.32
N ILE A 227 -20.41 -2.32 -4.95
CA ILE A 227 -19.72 -1.04 -4.76
C ILE A 227 -18.67 -1.16 -3.65
N GLY A 228 -19.07 -1.70 -2.48
CA GLY A 228 -18.14 -1.91 -1.37
C GLY A 228 -17.00 -2.87 -1.72
N LEU A 229 -17.32 -3.99 -2.37
CA LEU A 229 -16.34 -5.03 -2.69
C LEU A 229 -15.31 -4.57 -3.73
N ILE A 230 -15.72 -3.79 -4.73
CA ILE A 230 -14.87 -3.44 -5.88
C ILE A 230 -14.36 -2.00 -5.75
N ILE A 231 -15.28 -1.02 -5.61
CA ILE A 231 -14.90 0.39 -5.73
C ILE A 231 -14.23 0.89 -4.46
N VAL A 232 -14.81 0.60 -3.30
CA VAL A 232 -14.23 1.06 -2.03
C VAL A 232 -12.93 0.30 -1.74
N SER A 233 -12.91 -1.01 -1.95
CA SER A 233 -11.71 -1.84 -1.69
C SER A 233 -10.52 -1.48 -2.59
N ILE A 234 -10.76 -1.25 -3.89
CA ILE A 234 -9.70 -0.77 -4.79
C ILE A 234 -9.37 0.70 -4.48
N GLY A 235 -10.38 1.47 -4.11
CA GLY A 235 -10.30 2.90 -3.93
C GLY A 235 -9.37 3.33 -2.80
N THR A 236 -9.34 2.59 -1.68
CA THR A 236 -8.40 2.88 -0.58
C THR A 236 -6.95 2.71 -1.01
N SER A 237 -6.67 1.82 -1.97
CA SER A 237 -5.32 1.58 -2.51
C SER A 237 -5.00 2.41 -3.78
N LEU A 238 -5.88 3.32 -4.21
CA LEU A 238 -5.58 4.28 -5.29
C LEU A 238 -4.40 5.20 -4.96
N PRO A 239 -4.23 5.70 -3.73
CA PRO A 239 -3.04 6.45 -3.32
C PRO A 239 -1.73 5.70 -3.63
N GLU A 240 -1.64 4.43 -3.27
CA GLU A 240 -0.48 3.58 -3.54
C GLU A 240 -0.22 3.44 -5.03
N LEU A 241 -1.27 3.15 -5.80
CA LEU A 241 -1.17 2.96 -7.25
C LEU A 241 -0.69 4.24 -7.93
N VAL A 242 -1.35 5.36 -7.68
CA VAL A 242 -1.04 6.64 -8.35
C VAL A 242 0.35 7.12 -7.95
N THR A 243 0.70 7.07 -6.66
CA THR A 243 2.02 7.47 -6.17
C THR A 243 3.14 6.60 -6.76
N SER A 244 2.93 5.28 -6.84
CA SER A 244 3.91 4.37 -7.43
C SER A 244 4.05 4.55 -8.93
N ILE A 245 2.96 4.83 -9.66
CA ILE A 245 3.01 5.19 -11.09
C ILE A 245 3.80 6.48 -11.30
N VAL A 246 3.56 7.51 -10.48
CA VAL A 246 4.30 8.77 -10.55
C VAL A 246 5.78 8.55 -10.26
N ALA A 247 6.11 7.79 -9.22
CA ALA A 247 7.49 7.43 -8.89
C ALA A 247 8.17 6.66 -10.05
N ALA A 248 7.51 5.64 -10.61
CA ALA A 248 8.02 4.90 -11.76
C ALA A 248 8.26 5.79 -12.99
N ARG A 249 7.37 6.75 -13.26
CA ARG A 249 7.53 7.73 -14.35
C ARG A 249 8.65 8.73 -14.13
N LYS A 250 9.00 9.00 -12.88
CA LYS A 250 10.15 9.85 -12.48
C LYS A 250 11.45 9.05 -12.34
N ASN A 251 11.51 7.82 -12.84
CA ASN A 251 12.62 6.88 -12.70
C ASN A 251 12.96 6.47 -11.25
N GLU A 252 12.05 6.74 -10.31
CA GLU A 252 12.16 6.34 -8.91
C GLU A 252 11.50 4.96 -8.68
N VAL A 253 11.89 3.97 -9.51
CA VAL A 253 11.31 2.61 -9.48
C VAL A 253 11.53 1.91 -8.15
N GLY A 254 12.66 2.18 -7.48
CA GLY A 254 12.93 1.68 -6.13
C GLY A 254 11.93 2.20 -5.12
N MET A 255 11.56 3.49 -5.19
CA MET A 255 10.53 4.08 -4.34
C MET A 255 9.14 3.46 -4.60
N ALA A 256 8.79 3.22 -5.88
CA ALA A 256 7.52 2.57 -6.22
C ALA A 256 7.43 1.14 -5.65
N LEU A 257 8.51 0.35 -5.79
CA LEU A 257 8.58 -0.99 -5.22
C LEU A 257 8.55 -0.96 -3.69
N GLY A 258 9.31 -0.04 -3.09
CA GLY A 258 9.33 0.18 -1.64
C GLY A 258 7.96 0.58 -1.11
N ASN A 259 7.22 1.46 -1.81
CA ASN A 259 5.86 1.82 -1.45
C ASN A 259 4.95 0.58 -1.36
N ALA A 260 4.88 -0.23 -2.43
CA ALA A 260 4.01 -1.41 -2.45
C ALA A 260 4.36 -2.44 -1.36
N ILE A 261 5.66 -2.76 -1.17
CA ILE A 261 6.10 -3.72 -0.16
C ILE A 261 5.96 -3.13 1.26
N GLY A 262 6.30 -1.86 1.45
CA GLY A 262 6.22 -1.16 2.72
C GLY A 262 4.78 -1.01 3.20
N SER A 263 3.86 -0.66 2.30
CA SER A 263 2.42 -0.61 2.61
C SER A 263 1.89 -1.96 3.07
N ASN A 264 2.36 -3.07 2.49
CA ASN A 264 1.95 -4.40 2.93
C ASN A 264 2.39 -4.71 4.37
N VAL A 265 3.63 -4.37 4.72
CA VAL A 265 4.15 -4.54 6.09
C VAL A 265 3.43 -3.58 7.06
N PHE A 266 3.23 -2.32 6.65
CA PHE A 266 2.51 -1.31 7.42
C PHE A 266 1.06 -1.75 7.70
N ASN A 267 0.36 -2.21 6.68
CA ASN A 267 -1.03 -2.64 6.78
C ASN A 267 -1.20 -3.82 7.74
N ILE A 268 -0.32 -4.82 7.68
CA ILE A 268 -0.39 -5.97 8.59
C ILE A 268 0.02 -5.57 10.01
N PHE A 269 1.19 -4.97 10.18
CA PHE A 269 1.73 -4.76 11.52
C PHE A 269 1.18 -3.50 12.21
N MET A 270 1.01 -2.41 11.48
CA MET A 270 0.54 -1.16 12.08
C MET A 270 -0.98 -1.07 12.06
N VAL A 271 -1.62 -1.23 10.89
CA VAL A 271 -3.07 -1.04 10.76
C VAL A 271 -3.84 -2.12 11.52
N LEU A 272 -3.57 -3.42 11.27
CA LEU A 272 -4.21 -4.49 12.05
C LEU A 272 -3.74 -4.52 13.49
N GLY A 273 -2.51 -4.10 13.76
CA GLY A 273 -2.00 -3.94 15.12
C GLY A 273 -2.82 -2.96 15.93
N ILE A 274 -3.10 -1.76 15.39
CA ILE A 274 -3.97 -0.77 16.03
C ILE A 274 -5.40 -1.30 16.12
N ALA A 275 -5.94 -1.82 15.03
CA ALA A 275 -7.31 -2.27 14.95
C ALA A 275 -7.62 -3.38 15.98
N SER A 276 -6.77 -4.41 16.07
CA SER A 276 -6.94 -5.51 17.04
C SER A 276 -6.60 -5.11 18.48
N ALA A 277 -5.69 -4.14 18.69
CA ALA A 277 -5.45 -3.58 20.02
C ALA A 277 -6.66 -2.77 20.54
N ILE A 278 -7.48 -2.19 19.67
CA ILE A 278 -8.71 -1.48 20.03
C ILE A 278 -9.84 -2.49 20.29
N SER A 279 -10.06 -3.42 19.39
CA SER A 279 -11.15 -4.40 19.44
C SER A 279 -10.72 -5.71 18.81
N PRO A 280 -10.94 -6.86 19.49
CA PRO A 280 -10.60 -8.17 18.93
C PRO A 280 -11.28 -8.40 17.58
N ILE A 281 -10.54 -8.95 16.62
CA ILE A 281 -10.97 -9.12 15.24
C ILE A 281 -11.20 -10.60 14.97
N THR A 282 -12.40 -10.98 14.60
CA THR A 282 -12.71 -12.36 14.17
C THR A 282 -12.14 -12.59 12.75
N ILE A 283 -11.41 -13.70 12.57
CA ILE A 283 -10.92 -14.16 11.27
C ILE A 283 -11.92 -15.18 10.72
N VAL A 284 -12.55 -14.86 9.61
CA VAL A 284 -13.47 -15.78 8.93
C VAL A 284 -12.72 -16.68 7.94
N ALA A 285 -13.35 -17.79 7.53
CA ALA A 285 -12.72 -18.76 6.62
C ALA A 285 -12.27 -18.12 5.29
N GLU A 286 -13.04 -17.15 4.81
CA GLU A 286 -12.73 -16.37 3.62
C GLU A 286 -11.42 -15.60 3.76
N ASN A 287 -11.17 -15.00 4.92
CA ASN A 287 -9.91 -14.29 5.21
C ASN A 287 -8.71 -15.24 5.16
N ILE A 288 -8.86 -16.49 5.62
CA ILE A 288 -7.79 -17.49 5.57
C ILE A 288 -7.44 -17.82 4.11
N ILE A 289 -8.45 -17.98 3.26
CA ILE A 289 -8.24 -18.23 1.83
C ILE A 289 -7.52 -17.04 1.20
N ASP A 290 -7.97 -15.82 1.47
CA ASP A 290 -7.36 -14.60 0.93
C ASP A 290 -5.92 -14.42 1.44
N LEU A 291 -5.62 -14.77 2.69
CA LEU A 291 -4.25 -14.80 3.23
C LEU A 291 -3.37 -15.85 2.53
N CYS A 292 -3.91 -17.02 2.23
CA CYS A 292 -3.20 -18.03 1.43
C CYS A 292 -2.89 -17.49 0.03
N VAL A 293 -3.85 -16.82 -0.61
CA VAL A 293 -3.64 -16.16 -1.90
C VAL A 293 -2.57 -15.07 -1.81
N LEU A 294 -2.60 -14.23 -0.77
CA LEU A 294 -1.58 -13.20 -0.52
C LEU A 294 -0.18 -13.83 -0.41
N ILE A 295 -0.04 -14.93 0.34
CA ILE A 295 1.23 -15.66 0.48
C ILE A 295 1.71 -16.19 -0.88
N VAL A 296 0.82 -16.85 -1.64
CA VAL A 296 1.15 -17.38 -2.97
C VAL A 296 1.58 -16.25 -3.91
N PHE A 297 0.87 -15.13 -3.92
CA PHE A 297 1.20 -13.99 -4.75
C PHE A 297 2.51 -13.31 -4.32
N THR A 298 2.79 -13.23 -3.02
CA THR A 298 4.09 -12.76 -2.53
C THR A 298 5.24 -13.65 -3.02
N VAL A 299 5.04 -14.97 -3.00
CA VAL A 299 6.03 -15.93 -3.55
C VAL A 299 6.18 -15.76 -5.06
N CYS A 300 5.10 -15.54 -5.81
CA CYS A 300 5.16 -15.27 -7.26
C CYS A 300 6.00 -14.00 -7.54
N VAL A 301 5.76 -12.90 -6.82
CA VAL A 301 6.56 -11.67 -6.93
C VAL A 301 8.02 -11.93 -6.60
N TRP A 302 8.30 -12.71 -5.55
CA TRP A 302 9.65 -13.08 -5.16
C TRP A 302 10.38 -13.87 -6.25
N ILE A 303 9.70 -14.84 -6.88
CA ILE A 303 10.25 -15.62 -8.00
C ILE A 303 10.52 -14.71 -9.20
N PHE A 304 9.58 -13.84 -9.59
CA PHE A 304 9.76 -12.91 -10.70
C PHE A 304 10.93 -11.96 -10.45
N ALA A 305 11.00 -11.38 -9.27
CA ALA A 305 12.11 -10.51 -8.86
C ALA A 305 13.46 -11.25 -8.85
N GLY A 306 13.49 -12.51 -8.39
CA GLY A 306 14.69 -13.32 -8.24
C GLY A 306 15.28 -13.80 -9.56
N THR A 307 14.45 -14.06 -10.59
CA THR A 307 14.90 -14.73 -11.84
C THR A 307 15.91 -13.90 -12.62
N LYS A 308 15.70 -12.58 -12.74
CA LYS A 308 16.56 -11.69 -13.54
C LYS A 308 16.92 -10.40 -12.80
N ARG A 309 16.66 -10.33 -11.49
CA ARG A 309 16.75 -9.11 -10.66
C ARG A 309 15.95 -7.93 -11.26
N LYS A 310 14.89 -8.24 -12.00
CA LYS A 310 14.01 -7.25 -12.60
C LYS A 310 12.63 -7.86 -12.84
N ILE A 311 11.61 -7.03 -12.72
CA ILE A 311 10.24 -7.35 -13.13
C ILE A 311 9.96 -6.53 -14.39
N GLY A 312 9.73 -7.20 -15.49
CA GLY A 312 9.47 -6.57 -16.77
C GLY A 312 7.98 -6.54 -17.13
N ARG A 313 7.69 -6.05 -18.34
CA ARG A 313 6.31 -5.88 -18.81
C ARG A 313 5.50 -7.18 -18.85
N MET A 314 6.13 -8.31 -19.20
CA MET A 314 5.43 -9.60 -19.27
C MET A 314 5.04 -10.09 -17.88
N GLU A 315 5.98 -10.04 -16.92
CA GLU A 315 5.73 -10.40 -15.53
C GLU A 315 4.67 -9.47 -14.92
N GLY A 316 4.75 -8.15 -15.19
CA GLY A 316 3.75 -7.18 -14.76
C GLY A 316 2.35 -7.46 -15.32
N SER A 317 2.23 -7.77 -16.61
CA SER A 317 0.96 -8.16 -17.23
C SER A 317 0.40 -9.44 -16.63
N CYS A 318 1.26 -10.44 -16.35
CA CYS A 318 0.87 -11.68 -15.69
C CYS A 318 0.32 -11.41 -14.27
N MET A 319 0.99 -10.53 -13.50
CA MET A 319 0.54 -10.13 -12.16
C MET A 319 -0.85 -9.49 -12.19
N VAL A 320 -1.08 -8.54 -13.09
CA VAL A 320 -2.39 -7.88 -13.25
C VAL A 320 -3.47 -8.90 -13.69
N ALA A 321 -3.15 -9.84 -14.58
CA ALA A 321 -4.07 -10.89 -15.00
C ALA A 321 -4.43 -11.86 -13.85
N LEU A 322 -3.45 -12.21 -13.00
CA LEU A 322 -3.69 -13.02 -11.80
C LEU A 322 -4.60 -12.29 -10.81
N TYR A 323 -4.41 -10.98 -10.62
CA TYR A 323 -5.31 -10.17 -9.80
C TYR A 323 -6.73 -10.15 -10.37
N ALA A 324 -6.89 -9.96 -11.68
CA ALA A 324 -8.21 -10.00 -12.32
C ALA A 324 -8.91 -11.35 -12.10
N SER A 325 -8.17 -12.45 -12.19
CA SER A 325 -8.68 -13.80 -11.90
C SER A 325 -9.10 -13.96 -10.44
N TYR A 326 -8.34 -13.36 -9.50
CA TYR A 326 -8.69 -13.34 -8.09
C TYR A 326 -9.96 -12.51 -7.82
N VAL A 327 -10.14 -11.37 -8.47
CA VAL A 327 -11.36 -10.55 -8.36
C VAL A 327 -12.57 -11.36 -8.87
N VAL A 328 -12.46 -12.04 -10.02
CA VAL A 328 -13.53 -12.93 -10.52
C VAL A 328 -13.85 -14.03 -9.51
N TYR A 329 -12.84 -14.63 -8.88
CA TYR A 329 -13.05 -15.64 -7.84
C TYR A 329 -13.84 -15.07 -6.65
N ILE A 330 -13.48 -13.86 -6.15
CA ILE A 330 -14.20 -13.21 -5.05
C ILE A 330 -15.66 -12.92 -5.42
N MET A 331 -15.93 -12.53 -6.67
CA MET A 331 -17.31 -12.23 -7.13
C MET A 331 -18.21 -13.46 -7.24
N ILE A 332 -17.63 -14.65 -7.35
CA ILE A 332 -18.36 -15.92 -7.56
C ILE A 332 -18.55 -16.66 -6.22
N ARG A 333 -17.63 -16.52 -5.27
CA ARG A 333 -17.75 -17.14 -3.94
C ARG A 333 -18.79 -16.40 -3.08
#